data_cf0fa550d536389c93f13ba6ec6cb622
#
_entry.id   cf0fa550d536389c93f13ba6ec6cb622
#
_cell.length_a   1.000
_cell.length_b   1.000
_cell.length_c   1.000
_cell.angle_alpha   90.00
_cell.angle_beta   90.00
_cell.angle_gamma   90.00
#
_symmetry.space_group_name_H-M   'P 1'
#
loop_
_entity.id
_entity.type
_entity.pdbx_description
1 polymer ?
#
loop_
_entity_poly.entity_id
_entity_poly.type
_entity_poly.pdbx_seq_one_letter_code
_entity_poly.pdbx_strand_id
1 'polypeptide(L)'
;MEQRIGIERMEEAINLFGSFDENIRLLETEFQVQVVNRGGEIVISGEPENVMLAEKAVQALLTLSAKGEAINQQHVRYVIGLCRSGQSERISELTQDVICITSKGRPVKPKTIGQKQYVDSVMHNTVTIGVGPAGTGKTYLAVAAAVAAFRDKQVNRIVLTRPAVEAGERLGFLPGDLQSKVDPYLRPLYDALFDMLGAETYQKYLERGNIEVAPLAYMRGRTLDDSFIILDEAQNTSREQMKMFLTRMGFGSKVVITGDVTQIDLPSDKVSGLKEAMKVLRDVEGVAICKLTKEDVVRHVMVQRIIEAYAKFEEKKK
;
A
#
# COMPACT_ATOMS: atom_id res chain seq x y z
N MET A 1 31.45 20.60 -8.41
CA MET A 1 30.37 21.38 -9.03
C MET A 1 29.52 22.00 -7.94
N GLU A 2 28.98 23.18 -8.17
CA GLU A 2 28.02 23.81 -7.25
C GLU A 2 26.76 24.16 -8.03
N GLN A 3 25.60 23.84 -7.49
CA GLN A 3 24.29 24.12 -8.07
C GLN A 3 23.42 24.88 -7.03
N ARG A 4 22.61 25.83 -7.50
CA ARG A 4 21.77 26.65 -6.65
C ARG A 4 20.31 26.54 -7.04
N ILE A 5 19.45 26.34 -6.05
CA ILE A 5 18.00 26.22 -6.23
C ILE A 5 17.35 27.30 -5.39
N GLY A 6 16.64 28.23 -6.03
CA GLY A 6 15.87 29.27 -5.33
C GLY A 6 14.68 28.67 -4.59
N ILE A 7 14.37 29.22 -3.42
CA ILE A 7 13.21 28.86 -2.60
C ILE A 7 12.26 30.05 -2.59
N GLU A 8 11.01 29.83 -2.96
CA GLU A 8 10.00 30.89 -2.98
C GLU A 8 9.51 31.24 -1.57
N ARG A 9 9.41 30.24 -0.68
CA ARG A 9 8.91 30.38 0.68
C ARG A 9 9.81 29.67 1.69
N MET A 10 10.14 30.36 2.78
CA MET A 10 10.98 29.82 3.85
C MET A 10 10.39 28.53 4.47
N GLU A 11 9.06 28.42 4.49
CA GLU A 11 8.36 27.23 4.99
C GLU A 11 8.72 25.97 4.17
N GLU A 12 8.96 26.10 2.88
CA GLU A 12 9.38 24.99 2.00
C GLU A 12 10.77 24.49 2.35
N ALA A 13 11.68 25.41 2.71
CA ALA A 13 13.01 25.05 3.20
C ALA A 13 12.92 24.29 4.52
N ILE A 14 12.16 24.82 5.49
CA ILE A 14 11.98 24.17 6.80
C ILE A 14 11.41 22.76 6.62
N ASN A 15 10.40 22.62 5.76
CA ASN A 15 9.78 21.33 5.46
C ASN A 15 10.76 20.35 4.78
N LEU A 16 11.56 20.86 3.83
CA LEU A 16 12.57 20.04 3.14
C LEU A 16 13.67 19.57 4.11
N PHE A 17 14.20 20.47 4.96
CA PHE A 17 15.27 20.13 5.88
C PHE A 17 14.82 19.14 6.95
N GLY A 18 13.57 19.26 7.41
CA GLY A 18 13.01 18.43 8.46
C GLY A 18 13.58 18.75 9.85
N SER A 19 13.19 17.99 10.85
CA SER A 19 13.67 18.16 12.22
C SER A 19 15.17 17.87 12.31
N PHE A 20 15.94 18.83 12.84
CA PHE A 20 17.40 18.68 12.98
C PHE A 20 18.12 18.32 11.67
N ASP A 21 17.66 18.81 10.53
CA ASP A 21 18.21 18.59 9.18
C ASP A 21 18.25 17.10 8.76
N GLU A 22 17.38 16.27 9.36
CA GLU A 22 17.40 14.82 9.16
C GLU A 22 17.20 14.41 7.70
N ASN A 23 16.39 15.16 6.95
CA ASN A 23 16.12 14.90 5.54
C ASN A 23 17.33 15.25 4.67
N ILE A 24 17.99 16.38 4.96
CA ILE A 24 19.18 16.81 4.23
C ILE A 24 20.36 15.89 4.48
N ARG A 25 20.60 15.49 5.73
CA ARG A 25 21.66 14.54 6.07
C ARG A 25 21.50 13.21 5.32
N LEU A 26 20.24 12.80 5.08
CA LEU A 26 19.98 11.61 4.29
C LEU A 26 20.35 11.82 2.83
N LEU A 27 19.99 12.97 2.22
CA LEU A 27 20.38 13.31 0.84
C LEU A 27 21.90 13.42 0.71
N GLU A 28 22.57 14.10 1.64
CA GLU A 28 24.04 14.24 1.66
C GLU A 28 24.73 12.88 1.72
N THR A 29 24.26 11.98 2.59
CA THR A 29 24.83 10.64 2.75
C THR A 29 24.63 9.80 1.50
N GLU A 30 23.44 9.82 0.91
CA GLU A 30 23.07 8.96 -0.21
C GLU A 30 23.69 9.41 -1.53
N PHE A 31 23.82 10.72 -1.76
CA PHE A 31 24.40 11.28 -2.98
C PHE A 31 25.86 11.72 -2.81
N GLN A 32 26.42 11.68 -1.59
CA GLN A 32 27.78 12.15 -1.29
C GLN A 32 28.00 13.61 -1.71
N VAL A 33 27.09 14.47 -1.34
CA VAL A 33 27.11 15.93 -1.58
C VAL A 33 26.99 16.68 -0.28
N GLN A 34 27.27 18.01 -0.31
CA GLN A 34 26.90 18.94 0.77
C GLN A 34 25.71 19.77 0.33
N VAL A 35 24.74 19.95 1.23
CA VAL A 35 23.53 20.74 0.98
C VAL A 35 23.35 21.78 2.10
N VAL A 36 23.39 23.04 1.74
CA VAL A 36 23.26 24.14 2.70
C VAL A 36 22.21 25.16 2.25
N ASN A 37 21.52 25.78 3.20
CA ASN A 37 20.64 26.92 2.92
C ASN A 37 21.43 28.23 3.10
N ARG A 38 21.50 29.04 2.06
CA ARG A 38 22.16 30.35 2.06
C ARG A 38 21.24 31.41 1.49
N GLY A 39 20.67 32.24 2.36
CA GLY A 39 19.94 33.44 1.94
C GLY A 39 18.70 33.21 1.08
N GLY A 40 18.00 32.08 1.26
CA GLY A 40 16.83 31.73 0.46
C GLY A 40 17.15 30.86 -0.76
N GLU A 41 18.39 30.40 -0.88
CA GLU A 41 18.81 29.44 -1.89
C GLU A 41 19.34 28.16 -1.22
N ILE A 42 19.01 27.01 -1.80
CA ILE A 42 19.65 25.73 -1.47
C ILE A 42 20.88 25.57 -2.37
N VAL A 43 22.04 25.47 -1.77
CA VAL A 43 23.30 25.28 -2.47
C VAL A 43 23.74 23.83 -2.29
N ILE A 44 23.92 23.13 -3.42
CA ILE A 44 24.36 21.73 -3.47
C ILE A 44 25.76 21.70 -4.06
N SER A 45 26.72 21.09 -3.37
CA SER A 45 28.12 21.01 -3.81
C SER A 45 28.68 19.60 -3.69
N GLY A 46 29.48 19.19 -4.67
CA GLY A 46 30.09 17.84 -4.76
C GLY A 46 30.54 17.48 -6.15
N GLU A 47 30.71 16.18 -6.40
CA GLU A 47 31.03 15.65 -7.73
C GLU A 47 29.87 15.93 -8.71
N PRO A 48 30.14 16.23 -10.00
CA PRO A 48 29.11 16.68 -10.95
C PRO A 48 27.91 15.74 -11.09
N GLU A 49 28.13 14.45 -11.21
CA GLU A 49 27.05 13.45 -11.35
C GLU A 49 26.17 13.38 -10.11
N ASN A 50 26.78 13.42 -8.94
CA ASN A 50 26.10 13.39 -7.65
C ASN A 50 25.26 14.66 -7.42
N VAL A 51 25.83 15.83 -7.78
CA VAL A 51 25.11 17.11 -7.68
C VAL A 51 23.88 17.12 -8.58
N MET A 52 23.96 16.60 -9.80
CA MET A 52 22.83 16.53 -10.72
C MET A 52 21.69 15.63 -10.19
N LEU A 53 22.02 14.51 -9.56
CA LEU A 53 21.03 13.62 -8.95
C LEU A 53 20.40 14.25 -7.70
N ALA A 54 21.23 14.89 -6.86
CA ALA A 54 20.76 15.58 -5.66
C ALA A 54 19.88 16.80 -6.00
N GLU A 55 20.22 17.56 -7.05
CA GLU A 55 19.40 18.65 -7.57
C GLU A 55 18.00 18.18 -7.95
N LYS A 56 17.91 17.10 -8.77
CA LYS A 56 16.63 16.51 -9.14
C LYS A 56 15.81 16.07 -7.93
N ALA A 57 16.48 15.46 -6.93
CA ALA A 57 15.83 15.03 -5.71
C ALA A 57 15.30 16.21 -4.89
N VAL A 58 16.08 17.28 -4.72
CA VAL A 58 15.66 18.49 -4.01
C VAL A 58 14.50 19.18 -4.72
N GLN A 59 14.56 19.35 -6.04
CA GLN A 59 13.47 19.93 -6.84
C GLN A 59 12.17 19.12 -6.71
N ALA A 60 12.28 17.81 -6.74
CA ALA A 60 11.15 16.90 -6.56
C ALA A 60 10.52 17.02 -5.15
N LEU A 61 11.34 17.07 -4.11
CA LEU A 61 10.87 17.27 -2.73
C LEU A 61 10.24 18.65 -2.53
N LEU A 62 10.81 19.71 -3.12
CA LEU A 62 10.20 21.04 -3.12
C LEU A 62 8.84 21.03 -3.83
N THR A 63 8.70 20.32 -4.94
CA THR A 63 7.40 20.15 -5.63
C THR A 63 6.36 19.50 -4.73
N LEU A 64 6.73 18.48 -3.94
CA LEU A 64 5.82 17.87 -2.96
C LEU A 64 5.50 18.84 -1.82
N SER A 65 6.48 19.58 -1.31
CA SER A 65 6.31 20.58 -0.26
C SER A 65 5.37 21.71 -0.71
N ALA A 66 5.53 22.23 -1.92
CA ALA A 66 4.66 23.27 -2.50
C ALA A 66 3.20 22.82 -2.64
N LYS A 67 2.97 21.50 -2.78
CA LYS A 67 1.63 20.88 -2.76
C LYS A 67 1.08 20.66 -1.34
N GLY A 68 1.80 21.11 -0.30
CA GLY A 68 1.38 21.01 1.10
C GLY A 68 1.68 19.65 1.76
N GLU A 69 2.53 18.82 1.17
CA GLU A 69 2.98 17.59 1.80
C GLU A 69 4.06 17.86 2.86
N ALA A 70 3.90 17.27 4.04
CA ALA A 70 4.95 17.27 5.06
C ALA A 70 6.05 16.29 4.65
N ILE A 71 7.23 16.82 4.31
CA ILE A 71 8.37 16.00 3.88
C ILE A 71 8.95 15.25 5.09
N ASN A 72 9.11 13.95 4.94
CA ASN A 72 9.72 13.07 5.93
C ASN A 72 10.76 12.16 5.27
N GLN A 73 11.56 11.47 6.08
CA GLN A 73 12.61 10.57 5.59
C GLN A 73 12.12 9.52 4.58
N GLN A 74 10.85 9.12 4.65
CA GLN A 74 10.26 8.15 3.74
C GLN A 74 10.06 8.73 2.34
N HIS A 75 9.58 9.99 2.26
CA HIS A 75 9.52 10.74 1.00
C HIS A 75 10.92 10.91 0.40
N VAL A 76 11.91 11.28 1.24
CA VAL A 76 13.29 11.47 0.79
C VAL A 76 13.86 10.17 0.20
N ARG A 77 13.72 9.03 0.89
CA ARG A 77 14.20 7.72 0.37
C ARG A 77 13.52 7.32 -0.92
N TYR A 78 12.23 7.54 -1.01
CA TYR A 78 11.47 7.25 -2.23
C TYR A 78 11.95 8.08 -3.41
N VAL A 79 12.13 9.40 -3.21
CA VAL A 79 12.63 10.32 -4.23
C VAL A 79 14.06 9.96 -4.65
N ILE A 80 14.95 9.60 -3.71
CA ILE A 80 16.29 9.11 -4.00
C ILE A 80 16.23 7.89 -4.92
N GLY A 81 15.36 6.92 -4.63
CA GLY A 81 15.15 5.73 -5.47
C GLY A 81 14.72 6.10 -6.89
N LEU A 82 13.75 7.02 -7.03
CA LEU A 82 13.30 7.49 -8.34
C LEU A 82 14.39 8.23 -9.12
N CYS A 83 15.20 9.05 -8.46
CA CYS A 83 16.30 9.75 -9.12
C CYS A 83 17.38 8.76 -9.62
N ARG A 84 17.72 7.75 -8.84
CA ARG A 84 18.66 6.70 -9.23
C ARG A 84 18.15 5.84 -10.39
N SER A 85 16.84 5.61 -10.48
CA SER A 85 16.20 4.87 -11.58
C SER A 85 15.87 5.73 -12.79
N GLY A 86 16.22 7.03 -12.79
CA GLY A 86 15.92 7.96 -13.89
C GLY A 86 14.45 8.33 -14.03
N GLN A 87 13.63 8.15 -12.98
CA GLN A 87 12.18 8.37 -13.01
C GLN A 87 11.74 9.60 -12.18
N SER A 88 12.65 10.54 -11.90
CA SER A 88 12.37 11.71 -11.04
C SER A 88 11.20 12.58 -11.54
N GLU A 89 10.97 12.67 -12.84
CA GLU A 89 9.88 13.46 -13.44
C GLU A 89 8.49 12.94 -13.05
N ARG A 90 8.38 11.66 -12.74
CA ARG A 90 7.11 11.01 -12.35
C ARG A 90 6.61 11.41 -10.97
N ILE A 91 7.40 12.13 -10.17
CA ILE A 91 6.98 12.65 -8.86
C ILE A 91 5.80 13.63 -9.01
N SER A 92 5.73 14.34 -10.13
CA SER A 92 4.59 15.21 -10.44
C SER A 92 3.26 14.44 -10.55
N GLU A 93 3.30 13.13 -10.83
CA GLU A 93 2.12 12.25 -10.89
C GLU A 93 1.53 11.99 -9.49
N LEU A 94 2.32 12.15 -8.40
CA LEU A 94 1.81 12.09 -7.03
C LEU A 94 0.94 13.33 -6.78
N THR A 95 -0.34 13.17 -7.05
CA THR A 95 -1.34 14.20 -6.81
C THR A 95 -1.83 14.18 -5.37
N GLN A 96 -2.50 15.25 -4.95
CA GLN A 96 -3.11 15.35 -3.60
C GLN A 96 -4.41 14.53 -3.49
N ASP A 97 -4.62 13.51 -4.30
CA ASP A 97 -5.86 12.74 -4.33
C ASP A 97 -6.08 12.01 -3.00
N VAL A 98 -6.90 12.61 -2.16
CA VAL A 98 -7.33 12.01 -0.90
C VAL A 98 -8.34 10.92 -1.22
N ILE A 99 -8.01 9.66 -0.89
CA ILE A 99 -8.90 8.52 -1.08
C ILE A 99 -10.05 8.59 -0.07
N CYS A 100 -9.70 8.77 1.20
CA CYS A 100 -10.67 8.99 2.27
C CYS A 100 -10.00 9.72 3.45
N ILE A 101 -10.81 10.13 4.42
CA ILE A 101 -10.34 10.71 5.69
C ILE A 101 -10.59 9.68 6.79
N THR A 102 -9.57 9.39 7.59
CA THR A 102 -9.66 8.49 8.74
C THR A 102 -10.57 9.06 9.84
N SER A 103 -10.96 8.22 10.80
CA SER A 103 -11.74 8.66 11.97
C SER A 103 -11.07 9.75 12.81
N LYS A 104 -9.73 9.85 12.70
CA LYS A 104 -8.89 10.86 13.39
C LYS A 104 -8.65 12.11 12.55
N GLY A 105 -9.36 12.28 11.43
CA GLY A 105 -9.22 13.43 10.53
C GLY A 105 -7.96 13.42 9.64
N ARG A 106 -7.25 12.31 9.55
CA ARG A 106 -6.04 12.19 8.72
C ARG A 106 -6.40 11.77 7.29
N PRO A 107 -5.91 12.47 6.26
CA PRO A 107 -6.13 12.07 4.88
C PRO A 107 -5.32 10.81 4.54
N VAL A 108 -5.98 9.87 3.88
CA VAL A 108 -5.34 8.68 3.27
C VAL A 108 -5.07 8.98 1.82
N LYS A 109 -3.79 8.93 1.44
CA LYS A 109 -3.31 9.23 0.09
C LYS A 109 -2.31 8.17 -0.37
N PRO A 110 -2.17 7.93 -1.68
CA PRO A 110 -1.03 7.18 -2.22
C PRO A 110 0.28 7.90 -1.88
N LYS A 111 1.27 7.18 -1.39
CA LYS A 111 2.59 7.70 -1.03
C LYS A 111 3.65 7.41 -2.09
N THR A 112 3.33 6.53 -3.04
CA THR A 112 4.21 6.12 -4.13
C THR A 112 3.43 6.08 -5.44
N ILE A 113 4.14 6.12 -6.56
CA ILE A 113 3.52 6.04 -7.89
C ILE A 113 2.82 4.70 -8.08
N GLY A 114 3.44 3.59 -7.62
CA GLY A 114 2.81 2.27 -7.68
C GLY A 114 1.53 2.21 -6.86
N GLN A 115 1.50 2.83 -5.67
CA GLN A 115 0.27 2.96 -4.88
C GLN A 115 -0.79 3.79 -5.59
N LYS A 116 -0.40 4.91 -6.25
CA LYS A 116 -1.35 5.71 -7.03
C LYS A 116 -1.95 4.90 -8.18
N GLN A 117 -1.13 4.25 -8.98
CA GLN A 117 -1.60 3.40 -10.09
C GLN A 117 -2.53 2.27 -9.60
N TYR A 118 -2.22 1.70 -8.43
CA TYR A 118 -3.08 0.70 -7.81
C TYR A 118 -4.45 1.29 -7.41
N VAL A 119 -4.47 2.43 -6.74
CA VAL A 119 -5.71 3.11 -6.35
C VAL A 119 -6.52 3.52 -7.58
N ASP A 120 -5.89 4.12 -8.60
CA ASP A 120 -6.53 4.47 -9.85
C ASP A 120 -7.16 3.25 -10.52
N SER A 121 -6.46 2.11 -10.52
CA SER A 121 -6.99 0.85 -11.05
C SER A 121 -8.19 0.34 -10.24
N VAL A 122 -8.16 0.44 -8.91
CA VAL A 122 -9.29 0.11 -8.04
C VAL A 122 -10.49 0.98 -8.34
N MET A 123 -10.29 2.26 -8.58
CA MET A 123 -11.41 3.18 -8.86
C MET A 123 -12.07 2.92 -10.23
N HIS A 124 -11.28 2.56 -11.25
CA HIS A 124 -11.77 2.48 -12.64
C HIS A 124 -12.12 1.09 -13.15
N ASN A 125 -11.77 0.01 -12.42
CA ASN A 125 -12.05 -1.37 -12.86
C ASN A 125 -13.04 -2.06 -11.92
N THR A 126 -13.73 -3.05 -12.45
CA THR A 126 -14.65 -3.89 -11.69
C THR A 126 -13.90 -4.87 -10.79
N VAL A 127 -12.81 -5.45 -11.31
CA VAL A 127 -11.92 -6.35 -10.56
C VAL A 127 -10.50 -5.80 -10.60
N THR A 128 -9.87 -5.65 -9.45
CA THR A 128 -8.46 -5.26 -9.36
C THR A 128 -7.68 -6.27 -8.54
N ILE A 129 -6.60 -6.78 -9.12
CA ILE A 129 -5.66 -7.70 -8.46
C ILE A 129 -4.39 -6.91 -8.12
N GLY A 130 -4.18 -6.60 -6.84
CA GLY A 130 -2.99 -5.91 -6.33
C GLY A 130 -1.99 -6.90 -5.73
N VAL A 131 -0.84 -7.07 -6.36
CA VAL A 131 0.21 -7.98 -5.90
C VAL A 131 1.51 -7.25 -5.61
N GLY A 132 2.23 -7.68 -4.57
CA GLY A 132 3.53 -7.11 -4.22
C GLY A 132 3.95 -7.44 -2.80
N PRO A 133 5.15 -7.03 -2.38
CA PRO A 133 5.68 -7.32 -1.06
C PRO A 133 4.81 -6.82 0.08
N ALA A 134 4.95 -7.43 1.25
CA ALA A 134 4.33 -6.93 2.47
C ALA A 134 4.82 -5.51 2.79
N GLY A 135 3.91 -4.64 3.27
CA GLY A 135 4.20 -3.24 3.61
C GLY A 135 4.05 -2.25 2.45
N THR A 136 3.59 -2.68 1.26
CA THR A 136 3.25 -1.79 0.14
C THR A 136 1.86 -1.15 0.26
N GLY A 137 1.12 -1.41 1.34
CA GLY A 137 -0.17 -0.77 1.62
C GLY A 137 -1.37 -1.33 0.86
N LYS A 138 -1.24 -2.45 0.14
CA LYS A 138 -2.30 -3.04 -0.70
C LYS A 138 -3.65 -3.13 0.00
N THR A 139 -3.68 -3.83 1.12
CA THR A 139 -4.90 -4.06 1.89
C THR A 139 -5.45 -2.77 2.49
N TYR A 140 -4.59 -1.93 3.05
CA TYR A 140 -4.96 -0.65 3.65
C TYR A 140 -5.59 0.30 2.63
N LEU A 141 -4.99 0.43 1.45
CA LEU A 141 -5.52 1.28 0.36
C LEU A 141 -6.81 0.72 -0.24
N ALA A 142 -6.94 -0.63 -0.33
CA ALA A 142 -8.18 -1.27 -0.74
C ALA A 142 -9.32 -0.97 0.23
N VAL A 143 -9.06 -1.06 1.55
CA VAL A 143 -10.04 -0.72 2.59
C VAL A 143 -10.40 0.77 2.54
N ALA A 144 -9.42 1.66 2.32
CA ALA A 144 -9.66 3.08 2.16
C ALA A 144 -10.58 3.37 0.96
N ALA A 145 -10.34 2.73 -0.18
CA ALA A 145 -11.17 2.84 -1.37
C ALA A 145 -12.58 2.29 -1.13
N ALA A 146 -12.70 1.16 -0.42
CA ALA A 146 -14.01 0.59 -0.06
C ALA A 146 -14.83 1.53 0.84
N VAL A 147 -14.18 2.13 1.84
CA VAL A 147 -14.85 3.10 2.73
C VAL A 147 -15.26 4.36 1.97
N ALA A 148 -14.44 4.84 1.03
CA ALA A 148 -14.80 5.96 0.16
C ALA A 148 -16.03 5.62 -0.69
N ALA A 149 -16.00 4.50 -1.43
CA ALA A 149 -17.11 4.05 -2.25
C ALA A 149 -18.42 3.85 -1.46
N PHE A 150 -18.29 3.36 -0.22
CA PHE A 150 -19.43 3.19 0.69
C PHE A 150 -20.00 4.54 1.16
N ARG A 151 -19.14 5.49 1.56
CA ARG A 151 -19.56 6.85 1.95
C ARG A 151 -20.23 7.60 0.80
N ASP A 152 -19.72 7.41 -0.41
CA ASP A 152 -20.25 8.01 -1.64
C ASP A 152 -21.48 7.27 -2.20
N LYS A 153 -21.96 6.24 -1.48
CA LYS A 153 -23.13 5.42 -1.86
C LYS A 153 -22.99 4.73 -3.22
N GLN A 154 -21.77 4.49 -3.66
CA GLN A 154 -21.49 3.69 -4.86
C GLN A 154 -21.75 2.20 -4.61
N VAL A 155 -21.63 1.77 -3.35
CA VAL A 155 -21.96 0.43 -2.87
C VAL A 155 -22.73 0.52 -1.57
N ASN A 156 -23.50 -0.52 -1.26
CA ASN A 156 -24.32 -0.61 -0.04
C ASN A 156 -23.65 -1.43 1.07
N ARG A 157 -22.60 -2.18 0.71
CA ARG A 157 -21.91 -3.09 1.64
C ARG A 157 -20.41 -3.12 1.37
N ILE A 158 -19.64 -3.39 2.44
CA ILE A 158 -18.23 -3.74 2.39
C ILE A 158 -18.09 -5.17 2.91
N VAL A 159 -17.52 -6.06 2.11
CA VAL A 159 -17.27 -7.45 2.47
C VAL A 159 -15.79 -7.72 2.42
N LEU A 160 -15.19 -8.00 3.58
CA LEU A 160 -13.78 -8.33 3.71
C LEU A 160 -13.62 -9.81 4.00
N THR A 161 -12.79 -10.48 3.23
CA THR A 161 -12.56 -11.91 3.41
C THR A 161 -11.08 -12.26 3.27
N ARG A 162 -10.69 -13.34 3.94
CA ARG A 162 -9.34 -13.86 3.92
C ARG A 162 -9.39 -15.38 3.95
N PRO A 163 -8.51 -16.10 3.21
CA PRO A 163 -8.39 -17.53 3.41
C PRO A 163 -7.92 -17.80 4.84
N ALA A 164 -8.62 -18.67 5.54
CA ALA A 164 -8.13 -19.20 6.79
C ALA A 164 -7.03 -20.22 6.46
N VAL A 165 -5.78 -19.77 6.49
CA VAL A 165 -4.64 -20.67 6.28
C VAL A 165 -4.04 -21.02 7.60
N GLU A 166 -3.89 -22.30 7.82
CA GLU A 166 -3.04 -22.82 8.87
C GLU A 166 -1.62 -22.89 8.31
N ALA A 167 -0.75 -21.99 8.72
CA ALA A 167 0.69 -22.19 8.55
C ALA A 167 1.13 -23.36 9.43
N GLY A 168 0.88 -24.60 8.99
CA GLY A 168 1.25 -25.81 9.71
C GLY A 168 0.40 -26.18 10.94
N GLU A 169 -0.52 -25.32 11.37
CA GLU A 169 -1.45 -25.58 12.47
C GLU A 169 -2.81 -26.00 11.92
N ARG A 170 -3.28 -27.17 12.32
CA ARG A 170 -4.66 -27.59 12.02
C ARG A 170 -5.61 -26.79 12.93
N LEU A 171 -6.60 -26.06 12.37
CA LEU A 171 -7.66 -25.33 13.11
C LEU A 171 -8.29 -26.16 14.25
N GLY A 172 -8.14 -27.48 14.21
CA GLY A 172 -8.60 -28.41 15.21
C GLY A 172 -7.91 -28.29 16.59
N PHE A 173 -6.73 -27.66 16.68
CA PHE A 173 -5.97 -27.57 17.95
C PHE A 173 -6.26 -26.31 18.78
N LEU A 174 -6.88 -25.28 18.21
CA LEU A 174 -7.26 -24.09 18.97
C LEU A 174 -8.56 -24.31 19.73
N PRO A 175 -8.66 -23.98 21.03
CA PRO A 175 -9.91 -24.04 21.78
C PRO A 175 -10.88 -22.95 21.30
N GLY A 176 -12.18 -23.24 21.29
CA GLY A 176 -13.23 -22.31 20.90
C GLY A 176 -13.99 -22.72 19.64
N ASP A 177 -15.01 -21.93 19.29
CA ASP A 177 -15.78 -22.09 18.05
C ASP A 177 -14.95 -21.68 16.81
N LEU A 178 -15.42 -22.01 15.62
CA LEU A 178 -14.71 -21.75 14.37
C LEU A 178 -14.43 -20.24 14.19
N GLN A 179 -15.34 -19.38 14.66
CA GLN A 179 -15.24 -17.94 14.51
C GLN A 179 -14.12 -17.38 15.39
N SER A 180 -14.04 -17.78 16.65
CA SER A 180 -12.97 -17.36 17.57
C SER A 180 -11.58 -17.84 17.12
N LYS A 181 -11.50 -18.97 16.41
CA LYS A 181 -10.24 -19.50 15.84
C LYS A 181 -9.75 -18.71 14.63
N VAL A 182 -10.66 -18.16 13.85
CA VAL A 182 -10.32 -17.40 12.62
C VAL A 182 -10.12 -15.91 12.88
N ASP A 183 -10.72 -15.39 13.95
CA ASP A 183 -10.69 -13.96 14.30
C ASP A 183 -9.27 -13.34 14.34
N PRO A 184 -8.22 -13.99 14.91
CA PRO A 184 -6.87 -13.47 14.88
C PRO A 184 -6.32 -13.20 13.47
N TYR A 185 -6.70 -14.00 12.49
CA TYR A 185 -6.27 -13.84 11.10
C TYR A 185 -6.97 -12.68 10.39
N LEU A 186 -8.11 -12.26 10.89
CA LEU A 186 -8.89 -11.13 10.35
C LEU A 186 -8.53 -9.79 10.99
N ARG A 187 -7.74 -9.78 12.08
CA ARG A 187 -7.34 -8.56 12.80
C ARG A 187 -6.80 -7.44 11.92
N PRO A 188 -5.89 -7.68 10.95
CA PRO A 188 -5.40 -6.60 10.10
C PRO A 188 -6.51 -5.89 9.31
N LEU A 189 -7.58 -6.60 8.97
CA LEU A 189 -8.75 -6.03 8.30
C LEU A 189 -9.57 -5.16 9.25
N TYR A 190 -9.78 -5.62 10.49
CA TYR A 190 -10.43 -4.83 11.53
C TYR A 190 -9.64 -3.55 11.84
N ASP A 191 -8.31 -3.64 11.99
CA ASP A 191 -7.46 -2.49 12.29
C ASP A 191 -7.58 -1.41 11.20
N ALA A 192 -7.58 -1.81 9.92
CA ALA A 192 -7.77 -0.89 8.81
C ALA A 192 -9.17 -0.23 8.84
N LEU A 193 -10.23 -0.99 9.09
CA LEU A 193 -11.58 -0.45 9.22
C LEU A 193 -11.72 0.49 10.43
N PHE A 194 -11.11 0.15 11.57
CA PHE A 194 -11.14 1.00 12.76
C PHE A 194 -10.39 2.32 12.54
N ASP A 195 -9.28 2.31 11.83
CA ASP A 195 -8.58 3.54 11.49
C ASP A 195 -9.45 4.45 10.61
N MET A 196 -10.14 3.88 9.61
CA MET A 196 -10.98 4.64 8.67
C MET A 196 -12.31 5.14 9.29
N LEU A 197 -12.98 4.31 10.08
CA LEU A 197 -14.34 4.56 10.55
C LEU A 197 -14.43 4.94 12.02
N GLY A 198 -13.47 4.53 12.83
CA GLY A 198 -13.57 4.52 14.28
C GLY A 198 -14.41 3.34 14.80
N ALA A 199 -14.19 2.95 16.05
CA ALA A 199 -14.80 1.74 16.63
C ALA A 199 -16.34 1.80 16.68
N GLU A 200 -16.90 2.92 17.11
CA GLU A 200 -18.36 3.08 17.23
C GLU A 200 -19.08 3.00 15.87
N THR A 201 -18.55 3.70 14.86
CA THR A 201 -19.14 3.71 13.51
C THR A 201 -19.03 2.33 12.86
N TYR A 202 -17.87 1.68 13.03
CA TYR A 202 -17.67 0.31 12.57
C TYR A 202 -18.69 -0.64 13.18
N GLN A 203 -18.86 -0.62 14.51
CA GLN A 203 -19.80 -1.49 15.22
C GLN A 203 -21.23 -1.29 14.72
N LYS A 204 -21.66 -0.05 14.54
CA LYS A 204 -22.98 0.29 13.99
C LYS A 204 -23.20 -0.27 12.58
N TYR A 205 -22.19 -0.23 11.71
CA TYR A 205 -22.31 -0.78 10.36
C TYR A 205 -22.24 -2.31 10.34
N LEU A 206 -21.49 -2.91 11.26
CA LEU A 206 -21.45 -4.35 11.44
C LEU A 206 -22.83 -4.88 11.86
N GLU A 207 -23.46 -4.28 12.87
CA GLU A 207 -24.82 -4.65 13.36
C GLU A 207 -25.89 -4.49 12.29
N ARG A 208 -25.75 -3.52 11.41
CA ARG A 208 -26.65 -3.29 10.28
C ARG A 208 -26.40 -4.20 9.07
N GLY A 209 -25.34 -4.99 9.10
CA GLY A 209 -24.93 -5.82 7.97
C GLY A 209 -24.35 -5.06 6.78
N ASN A 210 -24.00 -3.76 6.95
CA ASN A 210 -23.34 -2.97 5.92
C ASN A 210 -21.84 -3.32 5.80
N ILE A 211 -21.24 -3.80 6.88
CA ILE A 211 -19.85 -4.30 6.90
C ILE A 211 -19.87 -5.74 7.36
N GLU A 212 -19.14 -6.57 6.66
CA GLU A 212 -18.95 -7.98 6.99
C GLU A 212 -17.46 -8.32 6.88
N VAL A 213 -16.91 -8.97 7.91
CA VAL A 213 -15.57 -9.54 7.88
C VAL A 213 -15.70 -11.02 8.20
N ALA A 214 -15.35 -11.87 7.23
CA ALA A 214 -15.59 -13.31 7.34
C ALA A 214 -14.53 -14.15 6.62
N PRO A 215 -14.30 -15.39 7.05
CA PRO A 215 -13.45 -16.33 6.32
C PRO A 215 -13.95 -16.58 4.90
N LEU A 216 -13.02 -16.81 3.97
CA LEU A 216 -13.34 -17.06 2.57
C LEU A 216 -14.35 -18.22 2.38
N ALA A 217 -14.32 -19.24 3.22
CA ALA A 217 -15.25 -20.36 3.15
C ALA A 217 -16.73 -19.95 3.27
N TYR A 218 -17.01 -18.84 3.97
CA TYR A 218 -18.37 -18.32 4.18
C TYR A 218 -18.94 -17.59 2.96
N MET A 219 -18.12 -17.39 1.93
CA MET A 219 -18.57 -16.81 0.66
C MET A 219 -19.27 -17.82 -0.25
N ARG A 220 -19.14 -19.12 0.03
CA ARG A 220 -19.69 -20.17 -0.83
C ARG A 220 -21.21 -20.12 -0.92
N GLY A 221 -21.76 -20.21 -2.14
CA GLY A 221 -23.21 -20.21 -2.38
C GLY A 221 -23.89 -18.85 -2.30
N ARG A 222 -23.12 -17.78 -2.12
CA ARG A 222 -23.65 -16.40 -2.03
C ARG A 222 -23.54 -15.69 -3.38
N THR A 223 -24.38 -14.67 -3.57
CA THR A 223 -24.22 -13.62 -4.57
C THR A 223 -24.17 -12.29 -3.81
N LEU A 224 -23.15 -11.49 -4.08
CA LEU A 224 -22.88 -10.25 -3.38
C LEU A 224 -23.13 -9.08 -4.35
N ASP A 225 -24.36 -8.55 -4.30
CA ASP A 225 -24.76 -7.38 -5.08
C ASP A 225 -24.41 -6.09 -4.34
N ASP A 226 -24.24 -4.99 -5.08
CA ASP A 226 -23.98 -3.63 -4.58
C ASP A 226 -22.91 -3.59 -3.47
N SER A 227 -21.84 -4.40 -3.63
CA SER A 227 -20.86 -4.65 -2.60
C SER A 227 -19.44 -4.30 -3.06
N PHE A 228 -18.65 -3.71 -2.16
CA PHE A 228 -17.20 -3.64 -2.32
C PHE A 228 -16.57 -4.84 -1.60
N ILE A 229 -15.99 -5.75 -2.36
CA ILE A 229 -15.55 -7.05 -1.87
C ILE A 229 -14.03 -7.09 -1.90
N ILE A 230 -13.38 -7.38 -0.77
CA ILE A 230 -11.93 -7.49 -0.67
C ILE A 230 -11.55 -8.91 -0.26
N LEU A 231 -10.70 -9.56 -1.07
CA LEU A 231 -10.03 -10.81 -0.69
C LEU A 231 -8.56 -10.50 -0.40
N ASP A 232 -8.19 -10.58 0.87
CA ASP A 232 -6.81 -10.38 1.32
C ASP A 232 -6.04 -11.71 1.46
N GLU A 233 -4.70 -11.66 1.37
CA GLU A 233 -3.79 -12.82 1.40
C GLU A 233 -4.16 -13.91 0.38
N ALA A 234 -4.60 -13.48 -0.79
CA ALA A 234 -5.15 -14.34 -1.82
C ALA A 234 -4.16 -15.35 -2.40
N GLN A 235 -2.83 -15.15 -2.22
CA GLN A 235 -1.82 -16.14 -2.60
C GLN A 235 -2.02 -17.48 -1.91
N ASN A 236 -2.70 -17.47 -0.75
CA ASN A 236 -3.00 -18.66 0.06
C ASN A 236 -4.35 -19.31 -0.30
N THR A 237 -4.96 -18.95 -1.41
CA THR A 237 -6.14 -19.65 -1.94
C THR A 237 -5.75 -20.80 -2.87
N SER A 238 -6.52 -21.89 -2.85
CA SER A 238 -6.48 -22.87 -3.94
C SER A 238 -7.13 -22.31 -5.21
N ARG A 239 -6.96 -23.01 -6.34
CA ARG A 239 -7.62 -22.68 -7.61
C ARG A 239 -9.14 -22.65 -7.48
N GLU A 240 -9.69 -23.66 -6.81
CA GLU A 240 -11.13 -23.81 -6.60
C GLU A 240 -11.68 -22.70 -5.70
N GLN A 241 -10.93 -22.32 -4.65
CA GLN A 241 -11.30 -21.22 -3.76
C GLN A 241 -11.29 -19.87 -4.49
N MET A 242 -10.26 -19.60 -5.29
CA MET A 242 -10.20 -18.38 -6.08
C MET A 242 -11.34 -18.30 -7.10
N LYS A 243 -11.60 -19.37 -7.84
CA LYS A 243 -12.72 -19.43 -8.79
C LYS A 243 -14.06 -19.27 -8.07
N MET A 244 -14.22 -19.97 -6.94
CA MET A 244 -15.41 -19.85 -6.09
C MET A 244 -15.63 -18.39 -5.65
N PHE A 245 -14.60 -17.70 -5.21
CA PHE A 245 -14.68 -16.31 -4.77
C PHE A 245 -15.04 -15.35 -5.91
N LEU A 246 -14.34 -15.40 -7.03
CA LEU A 246 -14.56 -14.52 -8.18
C LEU A 246 -16.00 -14.64 -8.73
N THR A 247 -16.61 -15.82 -8.59
CA THR A 247 -18.00 -16.07 -9.00
C THR A 247 -19.04 -15.67 -7.95
N ARG A 248 -18.65 -15.00 -6.88
CA ARG A 248 -19.58 -14.42 -5.86
C ARG A 248 -20.01 -12.99 -6.18
N MET A 249 -19.28 -12.33 -7.07
CA MET A 249 -19.58 -10.96 -7.47
C MET A 249 -20.96 -10.88 -8.12
N GLY A 250 -21.81 -10.03 -7.59
CA GLY A 250 -23.13 -9.70 -8.13
C GLY A 250 -23.13 -8.35 -8.86
N PHE A 251 -24.32 -7.90 -9.24
CA PHE A 251 -24.49 -6.62 -9.94
C PHE A 251 -24.11 -5.45 -9.04
N GLY A 252 -23.58 -4.38 -9.63
CA GLY A 252 -23.20 -3.16 -8.90
C GLY A 252 -22.01 -3.34 -7.96
N SER A 253 -21.31 -4.49 -8.03
CA SER A 253 -20.22 -4.80 -7.11
C SER A 253 -18.85 -4.56 -7.73
N LYS A 254 -17.88 -4.30 -6.83
CA LYS A 254 -16.46 -4.13 -7.12
C LYS A 254 -15.64 -5.12 -6.29
N VAL A 255 -14.64 -5.73 -6.90
CA VAL A 255 -13.76 -6.72 -6.26
C VAL A 255 -12.33 -6.26 -6.26
N VAL A 256 -11.69 -6.32 -5.11
CA VAL A 256 -10.24 -6.10 -4.96
C VAL A 256 -9.61 -7.34 -4.35
N ILE A 257 -8.56 -7.84 -4.99
CA ILE A 257 -7.81 -9.01 -4.54
C ILE A 257 -6.40 -8.56 -4.21
N THR A 258 -5.95 -8.80 -2.98
CA THR A 258 -4.61 -8.45 -2.53
C THR A 258 -3.80 -9.69 -2.18
N GLY A 259 -2.49 -9.66 -2.44
CA GLY A 259 -1.62 -10.78 -2.10
C GLY A 259 -0.14 -10.54 -2.37
N ASP A 260 0.68 -11.44 -1.83
CA ASP A 260 2.12 -11.51 -2.06
C ASP A 260 2.49 -12.88 -2.62
N VAL A 261 2.82 -12.94 -3.91
CA VAL A 261 3.16 -14.18 -4.60
C VAL A 261 4.46 -14.83 -4.14
N THR A 262 5.22 -14.15 -3.27
CA THR A 262 6.45 -14.67 -2.65
C THR A 262 6.20 -15.35 -1.31
N GLN A 263 5.05 -15.05 -0.66
CA GLN A 263 4.66 -15.56 0.66
C GLN A 263 3.49 -16.55 0.55
N ILE A 264 3.77 -17.70 -0.06
CA ILE A 264 2.75 -18.74 -0.27
C ILE A 264 2.94 -19.82 0.80
N ASP A 265 1.94 -19.95 1.69
CA ASP A 265 1.92 -20.91 2.79
C ASP A 265 1.12 -22.18 2.44
N LEU A 266 0.73 -22.35 1.17
CA LEU A 266 0.05 -23.56 0.69
C LEU A 266 1.01 -24.76 0.69
N PRO A 267 0.48 -25.99 0.90
CA PRO A 267 1.26 -27.20 0.70
C PRO A 267 1.91 -27.23 -0.69
N SER A 268 3.10 -27.82 -0.79
CA SER A 268 3.93 -27.82 -2.00
C SER A 268 3.27 -28.45 -3.24
N ASP A 269 2.29 -29.31 -3.04
CA ASP A 269 1.48 -29.96 -4.06
C ASP A 269 0.34 -29.08 -4.60
N LYS A 270 0.07 -27.94 -3.95
CA LYS A 270 -1.01 -27.02 -4.34
C LYS A 270 -0.49 -25.78 -5.06
N VAL A 271 -1.18 -25.43 -6.14
CA VAL A 271 -0.92 -24.20 -6.90
C VAL A 271 -1.74 -23.07 -6.35
N SER A 272 -1.10 -21.91 -6.12
CA SER A 272 -1.78 -20.70 -5.70
C SER A 272 -2.82 -20.24 -6.72
N GLY A 273 -4.08 -20.10 -6.26
CA GLY A 273 -5.18 -19.57 -7.05
C GLY A 273 -4.94 -18.15 -7.53
N LEU A 274 -4.23 -17.32 -6.75
CA LEU A 274 -3.85 -15.99 -7.17
C LEU A 274 -2.92 -16.01 -8.38
N LYS A 275 -1.88 -16.86 -8.37
CA LYS A 275 -0.96 -16.99 -9.51
C LYS A 275 -1.67 -17.43 -10.78
N GLU A 276 -2.65 -18.31 -10.66
CA GLU A 276 -3.45 -18.75 -11.80
C GLU A 276 -4.41 -17.65 -12.27
N ALA A 277 -5.13 -16.99 -11.36
CA ALA A 277 -6.03 -15.89 -11.69
C ALA A 277 -5.33 -14.77 -12.45
N MET A 278 -4.12 -14.39 -12.05
CA MET A 278 -3.31 -13.39 -12.75
C MET A 278 -2.97 -13.78 -14.20
N LYS A 279 -2.89 -15.06 -14.51
CA LYS A 279 -2.65 -15.54 -15.89
C LYS A 279 -3.93 -15.58 -16.70
N VAL A 280 -4.99 -16.14 -16.11
CA VAL A 280 -6.28 -16.36 -16.77
C VAL A 280 -7.02 -15.04 -17.05
N LEU A 281 -6.92 -14.09 -16.12
CA LEU A 281 -7.68 -12.83 -16.19
C LEU A 281 -6.90 -11.67 -16.81
N ARG A 282 -5.70 -11.89 -17.34
CA ARG A 282 -4.81 -10.83 -17.85
C ARG A 282 -5.48 -9.94 -18.89
N ASP A 283 -6.22 -10.55 -19.83
CA ASP A 283 -6.78 -9.87 -20.98
C ASP A 283 -8.31 -9.77 -20.90
N VAL A 284 -8.86 -9.87 -19.68
CA VAL A 284 -10.30 -9.76 -19.44
C VAL A 284 -10.64 -8.28 -19.24
N GLU A 285 -11.57 -7.75 -20.02
CA GLU A 285 -12.05 -6.37 -19.89
C GLU A 285 -12.65 -6.13 -18.49
N GLY A 286 -12.36 -4.97 -17.90
CA GLY A 286 -12.79 -4.62 -16.55
C GLY A 286 -11.96 -5.26 -15.42
N VAL A 287 -10.88 -5.98 -15.77
CA VAL A 287 -9.92 -6.54 -14.82
C VAL A 287 -8.57 -5.83 -14.94
N ALA A 288 -8.06 -5.31 -13.82
CA ALA A 288 -6.72 -4.74 -13.73
C ALA A 288 -5.81 -5.59 -12.84
N ILE A 289 -4.55 -5.75 -13.25
CA ILE A 289 -3.51 -6.43 -12.47
C ILE A 289 -2.40 -5.45 -12.18
N CYS A 290 -2.26 -5.03 -10.92
CA CYS A 290 -1.30 -4.06 -10.44
C CYS A 290 -0.18 -4.75 -9.68
N LYS A 291 1.07 -4.47 -10.05
CA LYS A 291 2.26 -4.98 -9.38
C LYS A 291 2.95 -3.86 -8.62
N LEU A 292 2.91 -3.94 -7.30
CA LEU A 292 3.71 -3.09 -6.43
C LEU A 292 5.08 -3.75 -6.21
N THR A 293 6.10 -2.92 -6.04
CA THR A 293 7.49 -3.36 -5.94
C THR A 293 8.07 -3.07 -4.55
N LYS A 294 9.35 -3.36 -4.35
CA LYS A 294 10.06 -2.99 -3.11
C LYS A 294 10.14 -1.47 -2.93
N GLU A 295 10.08 -0.71 -4.00
CA GLU A 295 10.08 0.76 -3.98
C GLU A 295 8.79 1.33 -3.38
N ASP A 296 7.69 0.57 -3.45
CA ASP A 296 6.40 0.94 -2.87
C ASP A 296 6.25 0.58 -1.39
N VAL A 297 7.29 0.01 -0.77
CA VAL A 297 7.25 -0.37 0.63
C VAL A 297 7.30 0.86 1.53
N VAL A 298 6.23 1.06 2.29
CA VAL A 298 6.06 2.15 3.25
C VAL A 298 6.15 1.59 4.67
N ARG A 299 7.36 1.59 5.24
CA ARG A 299 7.64 1.02 6.57
C ARG A 299 8.51 1.96 7.41
N HIS A 300 8.41 1.80 8.73
CA HIS A 300 9.30 2.48 9.66
C HIS A 300 10.76 2.09 9.37
N VAL A 301 11.67 3.07 9.39
CA VAL A 301 13.10 2.89 9.05
C VAL A 301 13.75 1.75 9.86
N MET A 302 13.41 1.63 11.15
CA MET A 302 13.94 0.55 11.98
C MET A 302 13.50 -0.84 11.48
N VAL A 303 12.25 -0.98 11.00
CA VAL A 303 11.76 -2.25 10.45
C VAL A 303 12.51 -2.61 9.17
N GLN A 304 12.81 -1.63 8.31
CA GLN A 304 13.64 -1.85 7.12
C GLN A 304 15.03 -2.35 7.49
N ARG A 305 15.71 -1.67 8.46
CA ARG A 305 17.04 -2.08 8.96
C ARG A 305 17.04 -3.48 9.56
N ILE A 306 16.00 -3.86 10.28
CA ILE A 306 15.86 -5.21 10.83
C ILE A 306 15.76 -6.24 9.70
N ILE A 307 14.93 -6.02 8.70
CA ILE A 307 14.76 -6.94 7.55
C ILE A 307 16.08 -7.10 6.79
N GLU A 308 16.79 -5.99 6.52
CA GLU A 308 18.09 -6.01 5.86
C GLU A 308 19.15 -6.79 6.67
N ALA A 309 19.14 -6.63 8.00
CA ALA A 309 20.05 -7.35 8.87
C ALA A 309 19.80 -8.87 8.83
N TYR A 310 18.54 -9.31 8.85
CA TYR A 310 18.18 -10.72 8.70
C TYR A 310 18.54 -11.27 7.33
N ALA A 311 18.25 -10.54 6.25
CA ALA A 311 18.61 -10.95 4.89
C ALA A 311 20.13 -11.15 4.74
N LYS A 312 20.96 -10.21 5.23
CA LYS A 312 22.43 -10.34 5.26
C LYS A 312 22.93 -11.53 6.08
N PHE A 313 22.22 -11.87 7.14
CA PHE A 313 22.56 -13.03 7.98
C PHE A 313 22.26 -14.35 7.27
N GLU A 314 21.14 -14.44 6.55
CA GLU A 314 20.75 -15.61 5.78
C GLU A 314 21.66 -15.84 4.56
N GLU A 315 22.08 -14.78 3.87
CA GLU A 315 23.06 -14.86 2.78
C GLU A 315 24.41 -15.41 3.23
N LYS A 316 24.86 -15.10 4.45
CA LYS A 316 26.11 -15.63 5.02
C LYS A 316 26.05 -17.10 5.41
N LYS A 317 24.85 -17.70 5.49
CA LYS A 317 24.63 -19.11 5.81
C LYS A 317 24.53 -20.03 4.60
N LYS A 318 24.37 -19.44 3.40
CA LYS A 318 24.44 -20.14 2.12
C LYS A 318 25.86 -20.13 1.56
#